data_0441c20e6abaa770d3209cb279dae1a8
#
_entry.id   0441c20e6abaa770d3209cb279dae1a8
#
_cell.length_a   1.000
_cell.length_b   1.000
_cell.length_c   1.000
_cell.angle_alpha   90.00
_cell.angle_beta   90.00
_cell.angle_gamma   90.00
#
_symmetry.space_group_name_H-M   'P 1'
#
loop_
_entity.id
_entity.type
_entity.pdbx_description
1 polymer ?
#
loop_
_entity_poly.entity_id
_entity_poly.type
_entity_poly.pdbx_seq_one_letter_code
_entity_poly.pdbx_strand_id
1 'polypeptide(L)'
;MTVNDAINLLSRNFSIDEAFLKAFIEVETGGQGFDPLTGKIIIQFEPAWFRKKEPYAPSGKWSLNGVERQKAEWEAFNDACKINEASAMESTSIGLGQVMGYHYKRLGYKDVYGMWYEAENDIYHQVLQLCQFLTTDLELMQAIARKDWHTIASIYNGKGYKELAEKLGREPYDISLKKAYEKHSN
;
A
#
# COMPACT_ATOMS: atom_id res chain seq x y z
N MET A 1 12.81 -4.46 14.79
CA MET A 1 12.62 -3.00 14.71
C MET A 1 11.13 -2.71 14.80
N THR A 2 10.71 -1.70 15.55
CA THR A 2 9.30 -1.28 15.60
C THR A 2 8.95 -0.41 14.39
N VAL A 3 7.64 -0.21 14.11
CA VAL A 3 7.18 0.72 13.06
C VAL A 3 7.71 2.13 13.31
N ASN A 4 7.66 2.60 14.56
CA ASN A 4 8.14 3.94 14.91
C ASN A 4 9.66 4.09 14.75
N ASP A 5 10.45 3.06 15.06
CA ASP A 5 11.91 3.10 14.84
C ASP A 5 12.23 3.20 13.35
N ALA A 6 11.54 2.42 12.51
CA ALA A 6 11.71 2.44 11.06
C ALA A 6 11.31 3.81 10.47
N ILE A 7 10.16 4.36 10.88
CA ILE A 7 9.70 5.67 10.45
C ILE A 7 10.71 6.76 10.84
N ASN A 8 11.16 6.79 12.11
CA ASN A 8 12.11 7.79 12.60
C ASN A 8 13.44 7.77 11.82
N LEU A 9 13.96 6.58 11.51
CA LEU A 9 15.18 6.43 10.72
C LEU A 9 14.97 6.88 9.27
N LEU A 10 13.91 6.38 8.62
CA LEU A 10 13.70 6.55 7.18
C LEU A 10 13.15 7.93 6.81
N SER A 11 12.36 8.57 7.69
CA SER A 11 11.92 9.96 7.51
C SER A 11 13.09 10.91 7.32
N ARG A 12 14.16 10.74 8.12
CA ARG A 12 15.40 11.53 8.00
C ARG A 12 16.16 11.20 6.73
N ASN A 13 16.32 9.91 6.42
CA ASN A 13 17.10 9.47 5.25
C ASN A 13 16.47 9.94 3.93
N PHE A 14 15.13 9.98 3.86
CA PHE A 14 14.39 10.38 2.67
C PHE A 14 13.88 11.83 2.72
N SER A 15 14.15 12.56 3.82
CA SER A 15 13.66 13.95 4.03
C SER A 15 12.13 14.06 3.91
N ILE A 16 11.41 13.06 4.45
CA ILE A 16 9.95 13.04 4.52
C ILE A 16 9.52 13.37 5.96
N ASP A 17 8.47 14.17 6.11
CA ASP A 17 7.89 14.50 7.42
C ASP A 17 7.49 13.23 8.18
N GLU A 18 8.01 13.03 9.39
CA GLU A 18 7.74 11.87 10.23
C GLU A 18 6.24 11.74 10.56
N ALA A 19 5.58 12.87 10.88
CA ALA A 19 4.16 12.90 11.17
C ALA A 19 3.32 12.49 9.94
N PHE A 20 3.79 12.85 8.74
CA PHE A 20 3.17 12.42 7.49
C PHE A 20 3.27 10.90 7.29
N LEU A 21 4.45 10.30 7.50
CA LEU A 21 4.61 8.84 7.37
C LEU A 21 3.74 8.09 8.38
N LYS A 22 3.66 8.56 9.62
CA LYS A 22 2.78 7.98 10.65
C LYS A 22 1.32 8.05 10.25
N ALA A 23 0.88 9.22 9.79
CA ALA A 23 -0.50 9.43 9.35
C ALA A 23 -0.86 8.55 8.15
N PHE A 24 0.05 8.48 7.18
CA PHE A 24 -0.13 7.68 5.98
C PHE A 24 -0.29 6.19 6.32
N ILE A 25 0.62 5.64 7.11
CA ILE A 25 0.60 4.25 7.55
C ILE A 25 -0.65 3.96 8.42
N GLU A 26 -1.09 4.92 9.26
CA GLU A 26 -2.32 4.77 10.03
C GLU A 26 -3.55 4.66 9.12
N VAL A 27 -3.64 5.49 8.09
CA VAL A 27 -4.79 5.48 7.15
C VAL A 27 -4.80 4.21 6.29
N GLU A 28 -3.63 3.74 5.85
CA GLU A 28 -3.55 2.56 4.98
C GLU A 28 -3.83 1.24 5.72
N THR A 29 -3.25 1.06 6.90
CA THR A 29 -3.23 -0.25 7.57
C THR A 29 -3.50 -0.19 9.06
N GLY A 30 -3.85 0.98 9.62
CA GLY A 30 -3.93 1.16 11.07
C GLY A 30 -2.60 0.96 11.78
N GLY A 31 -1.48 1.08 11.08
CA GLY A 31 -0.15 0.86 11.63
C GLY A 31 0.30 -0.60 11.67
N GLN A 32 -0.43 -1.52 11.05
CA GLN A 32 -0.13 -2.95 11.06
C GLN A 32 0.50 -3.39 9.74
N GLY A 33 1.74 -3.88 9.78
CA GLY A 33 2.43 -4.46 8.62
C GLY A 33 2.17 -5.95 8.47
N PHE A 34 1.80 -6.61 9.58
CA PHE A 34 1.49 -8.04 9.64
C PHE A 34 0.17 -8.26 10.35
N ASP A 35 -0.59 -9.25 9.88
CA ASP A 35 -1.82 -9.70 10.53
C ASP A 35 -1.48 -10.37 11.86
N PRO A 36 -1.98 -9.86 13.00
CA PRO A 36 -1.65 -10.40 14.32
C PRO A 36 -2.13 -11.83 14.56
N LEU A 37 -3.10 -12.31 13.79
CA LEU A 37 -3.64 -13.67 13.93
C LEU A 37 -2.82 -14.70 13.17
N THR A 38 -2.27 -14.33 12.01
CA THR A 38 -1.59 -15.28 11.11
C THR A 38 -0.09 -15.03 11.00
N GLY A 39 0.40 -13.85 11.42
CA GLY A 39 1.78 -13.42 11.22
C GLY A 39 2.14 -13.11 9.77
N LYS A 40 1.19 -13.20 8.84
CA LYS A 40 1.42 -12.89 7.43
C LYS A 40 1.41 -11.38 7.20
N ILE A 41 2.16 -10.92 6.18
CA ILE A 41 2.09 -9.53 5.74
C ILE A 41 0.66 -9.13 5.36
N ILE A 42 0.27 -7.91 5.69
CA ILE A 42 -1.03 -7.34 5.26
C ILE A 42 -0.99 -7.13 3.75
N ILE A 43 -2.00 -7.64 3.06
CA ILE A 43 -2.13 -7.53 1.61
C ILE A 43 -3.52 -7.03 1.20
N GLN A 44 -3.58 -6.43 0.01
CA GLN A 44 -4.82 -6.19 -0.72
C GLN A 44 -4.60 -6.64 -2.16
N PHE A 45 -5.23 -7.74 -2.53
CA PHE A 45 -5.21 -8.28 -3.88
C PHE A 45 -6.19 -7.51 -4.77
N GLU A 46 -5.74 -7.15 -5.98
CA GLU A 46 -6.51 -6.34 -6.93
C GLU A 46 -6.93 -7.18 -8.17
N PRO A 47 -8.09 -7.85 -8.14
CA PRO A 47 -8.53 -8.70 -9.25
C PRO A 47 -8.64 -7.98 -10.59
N ALA A 48 -8.96 -6.67 -10.58
CA ALA A 48 -9.03 -5.86 -11.78
C ALA A 48 -7.65 -5.70 -12.46
N TRP A 49 -6.57 -5.61 -11.66
CA TRP A 49 -5.20 -5.58 -12.16
C TRP A 49 -4.75 -6.95 -12.65
N PHE A 50 -5.07 -8.02 -11.91
CA PHE A 50 -4.76 -9.38 -12.33
C PHE A 50 -5.39 -9.75 -13.68
N ARG A 51 -6.67 -9.36 -13.92
CA ARG A 51 -7.33 -9.55 -15.22
C ARG A 51 -6.62 -8.86 -16.40
N LYS A 52 -5.95 -7.75 -16.16
CA LYS A 52 -5.18 -7.08 -17.23
C LYS A 52 -3.96 -7.89 -17.65
N LYS A 53 -3.38 -8.66 -16.72
CA LYS A 53 -2.20 -9.52 -16.96
C LYS A 53 -2.60 -10.90 -17.43
N GLU A 54 -3.69 -11.44 -16.89
CA GLU A 54 -4.20 -12.79 -17.13
C GLU A 54 -5.66 -12.73 -17.66
N PRO A 55 -5.90 -12.18 -18.87
CA PRO A 55 -7.26 -11.87 -19.34
C PRO A 55 -8.13 -13.10 -19.56
N TYR A 56 -7.52 -14.26 -19.74
CA TYR A 56 -8.20 -15.54 -20.00
C TYR A 56 -8.24 -16.46 -18.76
N ALA A 57 -7.84 -15.98 -17.61
CA ALA A 57 -7.89 -16.76 -16.39
C ALA A 57 -9.35 -17.10 -16.01
N PRO A 58 -9.64 -18.35 -15.63
CA PRO A 58 -10.98 -18.75 -15.22
C PRO A 58 -11.41 -18.02 -13.96
N SER A 59 -12.73 -17.87 -13.76
CA SER A 59 -13.27 -17.35 -12.51
C SER A 59 -12.95 -18.28 -11.34
N GLY A 60 -12.70 -17.69 -10.16
CA GLY A 60 -12.38 -18.40 -8.93
C GLY A 60 -12.30 -17.43 -7.75
N LYS A 61 -11.67 -17.84 -6.66
CA LYS A 61 -11.49 -16.99 -5.47
C LYS A 61 -10.70 -15.71 -5.80
N TRP A 62 -9.75 -15.77 -6.71
CA TRP A 62 -9.01 -14.62 -7.22
C TRP A 62 -9.91 -13.50 -7.78
N SER A 63 -11.15 -13.81 -8.19
CA SER A 63 -12.07 -12.82 -8.73
C SER A 63 -12.81 -11.98 -7.68
N LEU A 64 -12.62 -12.28 -6.40
CA LEU A 64 -13.27 -11.56 -5.30
C LEU A 64 -12.72 -10.14 -5.17
N ASN A 65 -13.62 -9.17 -5.11
CA ASN A 65 -13.31 -7.76 -4.92
C ASN A 65 -13.87 -7.26 -3.58
N GLY A 66 -13.23 -6.23 -3.04
CA GLY A 66 -13.75 -5.50 -1.87
C GLY A 66 -13.83 -6.35 -0.61
N VAL A 67 -12.92 -7.30 -0.48
CA VAL A 67 -12.81 -8.16 0.69
C VAL A 67 -11.84 -7.49 1.66
N GLU A 68 -12.33 -7.04 2.80
CA GLU A 68 -11.52 -6.32 3.79
C GLU A 68 -10.87 -7.25 4.82
N ARG A 69 -11.05 -8.55 4.69
CA ARG A 69 -10.52 -9.53 5.65
C ARG A 69 -9.31 -10.23 5.09
N GLN A 70 -8.20 -10.16 5.82
CA GLN A 70 -6.92 -10.75 5.40
C GLN A 70 -7.02 -12.22 5.00
N LYS A 71 -7.84 -13.01 5.68
CA LYS A 71 -8.07 -14.42 5.29
C LYS A 71 -8.58 -14.55 3.84
N ALA A 72 -9.56 -13.74 3.45
CA ALA A 72 -10.15 -13.82 2.11
C ALA A 72 -9.23 -13.17 1.05
N GLU A 73 -8.48 -12.12 1.41
CA GLU A 73 -7.44 -11.55 0.56
C GLU A 73 -6.38 -12.62 0.21
N TRP A 74 -5.86 -13.32 1.22
CA TRP A 74 -4.91 -14.41 1.01
C TRP A 74 -5.49 -15.60 0.25
N GLU A 75 -6.78 -15.93 0.43
CA GLU A 75 -7.45 -16.97 -0.35
C GLU A 75 -7.52 -16.59 -1.84
N ALA A 76 -7.92 -15.35 -2.15
CA ALA A 76 -7.97 -14.85 -3.53
C ALA A 76 -6.56 -14.77 -4.16
N PHE A 77 -5.59 -14.23 -3.43
CA PHE A 77 -4.20 -14.17 -3.86
C PHE A 77 -3.61 -15.55 -4.16
N ASN A 78 -3.76 -16.51 -3.24
CA ASN A 78 -3.26 -17.88 -3.42
C ASN A 78 -3.92 -18.59 -4.60
N ASP A 79 -5.19 -18.30 -4.87
CA ASP A 79 -5.89 -18.85 -6.03
C ASP A 79 -5.35 -18.25 -7.34
N ALA A 80 -5.07 -16.95 -7.35
CA ALA A 80 -4.41 -16.27 -8.47
C ALA A 80 -2.98 -16.78 -8.71
N CYS A 81 -2.20 -17.07 -7.65
CA CYS A 81 -0.85 -17.62 -7.75
C CYS A 81 -0.81 -18.97 -8.48
N LYS A 82 -1.85 -19.79 -8.39
CA LYS A 82 -1.94 -21.06 -9.13
C LYS A 82 -2.02 -20.84 -10.66
N ILE A 83 -2.46 -19.66 -11.09
CA ILE A 83 -2.53 -19.28 -12.50
C ILE A 83 -1.20 -18.68 -12.93
N ASN A 84 -0.75 -17.64 -12.23
CA ASN A 84 0.53 -16.97 -12.45
C ASN A 84 0.95 -16.20 -11.19
N GLU A 85 1.95 -16.72 -10.48
CA GLU A 85 2.41 -16.18 -9.21
C GLU A 85 2.97 -14.75 -9.35
N ALA A 86 3.83 -14.51 -10.33
CA ALA A 86 4.39 -13.17 -10.56
C ALA A 86 3.30 -12.15 -10.87
N SER A 87 2.34 -12.49 -11.73
CA SER A 87 1.19 -11.62 -12.05
C SER A 87 0.31 -11.36 -10.81
N ALA A 88 0.12 -12.37 -9.94
CA ALA A 88 -0.62 -12.21 -8.69
C ALA A 88 0.12 -11.26 -7.74
N MET A 89 1.42 -11.46 -7.52
CA MET A 89 2.25 -10.58 -6.70
C MET A 89 2.26 -9.13 -7.20
N GLU A 90 2.42 -8.94 -8.51
CA GLU A 90 2.38 -7.61 -9.12
C GLU A 90 1.01 -6.93 -9.01
N SER A 91 -0.06 -7.71 -8.89
CA SER A 91 -1.45 -7.23 -8.77
C SER A 91 -1.91 -7.09 -7.31
N THR A 92 -0.99 -7.04 -6.36
CA THR A 92 -1.29 -7.00 -4.93
C THR A 92 -0.55 -5.86 -4.26
N SER A 93 -1.26 -5.09 -3.44
CA SER A 93 -0.67 -4.11 -2.53
C SER A 93 -0.19 -4.80 -1.26
N ILE A 94 0.97 -4.41 -0.72
CA ILE A 94 1.61 -5.10 0.39
C ILE A 94 2.10 -4.17 1.50
N GLY A 95 2.06 -4.68 2.72
CA GLY A 95 2.69 -4.08 3.89
C GLY A 95 2.09 -2.75 4.33
N LEU A 96 2.83 -2.04 5.17
CA LEU A 96 2.40 -0.81 5.85
C LEU A 96 1.95 0.31 4.90
N GLY A 97 2.61 0.46 3.78
CA GLY A 97 2.30 1.51 2.80
C GLY A 97 1.36 1.06 1.69
N GLN A 98 0.89 -0.18 1.69
CA GLN A 98 0.05 -0.74 0.63
C GLN A 98 0.58 -0.43 -0.79
N VAL A 99 1.90 -0.56 -0.96
CA VAL A 99 2.55 -0.35 -2.26
C VAL A 99 2.30 -1.55 -3.17
N MET A 100 1.75 -1.31 -4.35
CA MET A 100 1.47 -2.39 -5.30
C MET A 100 2.75 -3.05 -5.83
N GLY A 101 2.74 -4.39 -5.90
CA GLY A 101 3.88 -5.17 -6.34
C GLY A 101 4.38 -4.81 -7.73
N TYR A 102 3.54 -4.35 -8.66
CA TYR A 102 3.98 -3.97 -10.01
C TYR A 102 4.99 -2.79 -10.01
N HIS A 103 5.12 -2.07 -8.90
CA HIS A 103 6.10 -1.00 -8.76
C HIS A 103 7.52 -1.50 -8.48
N TYR A 104 7.76 -2.80 -8.40
CA TYR A 104 9.05 -3.36 -8.01
C TYR A 104 10.25 -2.76 -8.78
N LYS A 105 10.13 -2.59 -10.10
CA LYS A 105 11.19 -1.95 -10.91
C LYS A 105 11.43 -0.49 -10.54
N ARG A 106 10.36 0.25 -10.29
CA ARG A 106 10.40 1.66 -9.85
C ARG A 106 11.12 1.80 -8.50
N LEU A 107 11.00 0.79 -7.64
CA LEU A 107 11.66 0.75 -6.33
C LEU A 107 13.08 0.16 -6.39
N GLY A 108 13.58 -0.21 -7.57
CA GLY A 108 14.94 -0.72 -7.75
C GLY A 108 15.09 -2.23 -7.58
N TYR A 109 14.00 -2.99 -7.47
CA TYR A 109 14.05 -4.45 -7.39
C TYR A 109 14.22 -5.08 -8.77
N LYS A 110 14.97 -6.18 -8.82
CA LYS A 110 15.16 -6.98 -10.04
C LYS A 110 13.84 -7.62 -10.51
N ASP A 111 13.07 -8.11 -9.57
CA ASP A 111 11.80 -8.79 -9.80
C ASP A 111 10.83 -8.55 -8.62
N VAL A 112 9.58 -8.92 -8.79
CA VAL A 112 8.55 -8.77 -7.76
C VAL A 112 8.80 -9.66 -6.55
N TYR A 113 9.46 -10.81 -6.73
CA TYR A 113 9.78 -11.73 -5.65
C TYR A 113 10.74 -11.10 -4.64
N GLY A 114 11.77 -10.38 -5.12
CA GLY A 114 12.70 -9.66 -4.24
C GLY A 114 12.00 -8.59 -3.40
N MET A 115 11.06 -7.83 -3.99
CA MET A 115 10.26 -6.84 -3.27
C MET A 115 9.42 -7.50 -2.16
N TRP A 116 8.71 -8.59 -2.48
CA TRP A 116 7.89 -9.32 -1.53
C TRP A 116 8.72 -9.94 -0.41
N TYR A 117 9.82 -10.63 -0.77
CA TYR A 117 10.71 -11.26 0.19
C TYR A 117 11.19 -10.28 1.27
N GLU A 118 11.62 -9.09 0.88
CA GLU A 118 12.06 -8.07 1.84
C GLU A 118 10.89 -7.56 2.70
N ALA A 119 9.71 -7.30 2.11
CA ALA A 119 8.55 -6.84 2.85
C ALA A 119 8.00 -7.87 3.86
N GLU A 120 8.09 -9.16 3.53
CA GLU A 120 7.69 -10.27 4.41
C GLU A 120 8.65 -10.49 5.57
N ASN A 121 9.92 -10.10 5.42
CA ASN A 121 10.94 -10.34 6.44
C ASN A 121 10.85 -9.35 7.61
N ASP A 122 10.62 -8.07 7.34
CA ASP A 122 10.57 -7.09 8.42
C ASP A 122 9.87 -5.76 8.07
N ILE A 123 9.51 -5.05 9.13
CA ILE A 123 8.87 -3.73 9.11
C ILE A 123 9.74 -2.65 8.44
N TYR A 124 11.05 -2.72 8.60
CA TYR A 124 11.96 -1.75 8.00
C TYR A 124 11.80 -1.69 6.48
N HIS A 125 11.78 -2.84 5.83
CA HIS A 125 11.63 -2.91 4.37
C HIS A 125 10.25 -2.43 3.90
N GLN A 126 9.19 -2.66 4.67
CA GLN A 126 7.86 -2.14 4.34
C GLN A 126 7.82 -0.59 4.38
N VAL A 127 8.44 0.03 5.39
CA VAL A 127 8.57 1.50 5.46
C VAL A 127 9.53 2.02 4.39
N LEU A 128 10.63 1.31 4.12
CA LEU A 128 11.58 1.65 3.06
C LEU A 128 10.90 1.69 1.69
N GLN A 129 10.11 0.67 1.35
CA GLN A 129 9.36 0.60 0.09
C GLN A 129 8.36 1.77 -0.04
N LEU A 130 7.69 2.14 1.05
CA LEU A 130 6.83 3.33 1.06
C LEU A 130 7.64 4.60 0.78
N CYS A 131 8.75 4.82 1.48
CA CYS A 131 9.59 6.00 1.27
C CYS A 131 10.15 6.07 -0.16
N GLN A 132 10.64 4.94 -0.69
CA GLN A 132 11.08 4.83 -2.08
C GLN A 132 9.95 5.16 -3.06
N PHE A 133 8.76 4.63 -2.83
CA PHE A 133 7.59 4.92 -3.68
C PHE A 133 7.26 6.40 -3.69
N LEU A 134 7.14 7.04 -2.53
CA LEU A 134 6.81 8.45 -2.40
C LEU A 134 7.83 9.34 -3.12
N THR A 135 9.13 9.06 -2.95
CA THR A 135 10.22 9.90 -3.51
C THR A 135 10.45 9.72 -5.00
N THR A 136 9.88 8.70 -5.63
CA THR A 136 9.94 8.54 -7.09
C THR A 136 8.93 9.39 -7.86
N ASP A 137 8.06 10.11 -7.16
CA ASP A 137 7.06 11.01 -7.75
C ASP A 137 7.27 12.44 -7.23
N LEU A 138 7.79 13.31 -8.11
CA LEU A 138 8.11 14.70 -7.75
C LEU A 138 6.84 15.51 -7.39
N GLU A 139 5.75 15.31 -8.11
CA GLU A 139 4.48 16.00 -7.84
C GLU A 139 3.92 15.60 -6.48
N LEU A 140 3.97 14.30 -6.16
CA LEU A 140 3.56 13.77 -4.86
C LEU A 140 4.43 14.35 -3.73
N MET A 141 5.75 14.36 -3.89
CA MET A 141 6.65 14.94 -2.89
C MET A 141 6.41 16.44 -2.67
N GLN A 142 6.13 17.20 -3.74
CA GLN A 142 5.77 18.60 -3.63
C GLN A 142 4.42 18.81 -2.94
N ALA A 143 3.44 17.95 -3.22
CA ALA A 143 2.14 17.97 -2.55
C ALA A 143 2.28 17.65 -1.05
N ILE A 144 3.11 16.67 -0.68
CA ILE A 144 3.42 16.34 0.72
C ILE A 144 4.04 17.54 1.43
N ALA A 145 5.05 18.17 0.84
CA ALA A 145 5.71 19.34 1.43
C ALA A 145 4.74 20.53 1.67
N ARG A 146 3.78 20.73 0.77
CA ARG A 146 2.74 21.76 0.89
C ARG A 146 1.53 21.35 1.70
N LYS A 147 1.43 20.06 2.12
CA LYS A 147 0.24 19.50 2.78
C LYS A 147 -1.02 19.64 1.92
N ASP A 148 -0.86 19.48 0.61
CA ASP A 148 -1.95 19.47 -0.35
C ASP A 148 -2.63 18.08 -0.37
N TRP A 149 -3.50 17.88 0.62
CA TRP A 149 -4.16 16.60 0.87
C TRP A 149 -4.95 16.08 -0.32
N HIS A 150 -5.57 17.00 -1.09
CA HIS A 150 -6.32 16.61 -2.28
C HIS A 150 -5.41 16.04 -3.37
N THR A 151 -4.30 16.73 -3.66
CA THR A 151 -3.34 16.26 -4.67
C THR A 151 -2.70 14.93 -4.23
N ILE A 152 -2.32 14.80 -2.95
CA ILE A 152 -1.80 13.54 -2.40
C ILE A 152 -2.80 12.40 -2.61
N ALA A 153 -4.06 12.60 -2.21
CA ALA A 153 -5.12 11.60 -2.37
C ALA A 153 -5.39 11.25 -3.84
N SER A 154 -5.38 12.25 -4.72
CA SER A 154 -5.61 12.06 -6.16
C SER A 154 -4.51 11.25 -6.84
N ILE A 155 -3.25 11.46 -6.46
CA ILE A 155 -2.11 10.72 -7.00
C ILE A 155 -2.09 9.29 -6.45
N TYR A 156 -2.29 9.12 -5.14
CA TYR A 156 -2.16 7.83 -4.48
C TYR A 156 -3.37 6.92 -4.66
N ASN A 157 -4.58 7.42 -4.44
CA ASN A 157 -5.84 6.66 -4.54
C ASN A 157 -6.57 6.83 -5.87
N GLY A 158 -6.05 7.70 -6.75
CA GLY A 158 -6.70 8.02 -8.02
C GLY A 158 -7.71 9.16 -7.91
N LYS A 159 -7.96 9.82 -9.05
CA LYS A 159 -8.79 11.04 -9.12
C LYS A 159 -10.25 10.85 -8.64
N GLY A 160 -10.76 9.62 -8.72
CA GLY A 160 -12.14 9.26 -8.30
C GLY A 160 -12.25 8.86 -6.82
N TYR A 161 -11.28 9.19 -5.95
CA TYR A 161 -11.28 8.73 -4.55
C TYR A 161 -12.48 9.26 -3.74
N LYS A 162 -13.00 10.47 -4.05
CA LYS A 162 -14.16 11.06 -3.35
C LYS A 162 -15.47 10.35 -3.71
N GLU A 163 -15.69 10.11 -4.99
CA GLU A 163 -16.87 9.39 -5.49
C GLU A 163 -16.86 7.93 -4.98
N LEU A 164 -15.68 7.32 -4.90
CA LEU A 164 -15.54 5.99 -4.31
C LEU A 164 -15.84 5.99 -2.81
N ALA A 165 -15.36 6.99 -2.07
CA ALA A 165 -15.63 7.13 -0.64
C ALA A 165 -17.13 7.31 -0.38
N GLU A 166 -17.80 8.18 -1.14
CA GLU A 166 -19.25 8.39 -1.05
C GLU A 166 -20.03 7.09 -1.33
N LYS A 167 -19.68 6.39 -2.42
CA LYS A 167 -20.30 5.11 -2.78
C LYS A 167 -20.16 4.03 -1.69
N LEU A 168 -19.04 4.05 -0.97
CA LEU A 168 -18.74 3.09 0.09
C LEU A 168 -19.21 3.56 1.48
N GLY A 169 -19.80 4.77 1.60
CA GLY A 169 -20.19 5.36 2.88
C GLY A 169 -19.01 5.63 3.81
N ARG A 170 -17.84 5.94 3.25
CA ARG A 170 -16.59 6.20 3.98
C ARG A 170 -16.19 7.67 3.91
N GLU A 171 -15.36 8.08 4.87
CA GLU A 171 -14.71 9.39 4.80
C GLU A 171 -13.73 9.45 3.61
N PRO A 172 -13.69 10.56 2.84
CA PRO A 172 -12.70 10.75 1.78
C PRO A 172 -11.27 10.67 2.29
N TYR A 173 -10.38 10.10 1.48
CA TYR A 173 -8.99 9.82 1.85
C TYR A 173 -8.22 11.09 2.28
N ASP A 174 -8.40 12.21 1.57
CA ASP A 174 -7.77 13.49 1.88
C ASP A 174 -8.14 14.00 3.28
N ILE A 175 -9.38 13.80 3.71
CA ILE A 175 -9.86 14.19 5.04
C ILE A 175 -9.28 13.26 6.11
N SER A 176 -9.31 11.95 5.88
CA SER A 176 -8.76 10.96 6.81
C SER A 176 -7.24 11.16 7.00
N LEU A 177 -6.50 11.40 5.92
CA LEU A 177 -5.07 11.65 5.96
C LEU A 177 -4.72 12.94 6.70
N LYS A 178 -5.49 14.03 6.45
CA LYS A 178 -5.32 15.29 7.17
C LYS A 178 -5.52 15.12 8.67
N LYS A 179 -6.60 14.46 9.09
CA LYS A 179 -6.90 14.21 10.51
C LYS A 179 -5.81 13.39 11.19
N ALA A 180 -5.36 12.33 10.53
CA ALA A 180 -4.27 11.50 11.03
C ALA A 180 -2.97 12.32 11.16
N TYR A 181 -2.66 13.17 10.17
CA TYR A 181 -1.50 14.06 10.24
C TYR A 181 -1.58 15.03 11.42
N GLU A 182 -2.71 15.70 11.62
CA GLU A 182 -2.92 16.62 12.75
C GLU A 182 -2.75 15.92 14.10
N LYS A 183 -3.18 14.67 14.22
CA LYS A 183 -2.99 13.83 15.41
C LYS A 183 -1.52 13.53 15.69
N HIS A 184 -0.70 13.28 14.66
CA HIS A 184 0.71 12.92 14.81
C HIS A 184 1.67 14.12 14.84
N SER A 185 1.18 15.33 14.56
CA SER A 185 1.96 16.58 14.56
C SER A 185 1.93 17.31 15.90
N ASN A 186 1.08 16.88 16.84
CA ASN A 186 0.96 17.37 18.20
C ASN A 186 1.76 16.48 19.15
#